data_548961c5f9e6abba195045ed3ab48483
#
_entry.id   548961c5f9e6abba195045ed3ab48483
#
_cell.length_a   1.000
_cell.length_b   1.000
_cell.length_c   1.000
_cell.angle_alpha   90.00
_cell.angle_beta   90.00
_cell.angle_gamma   90.00
#
_symmetry.space_group_name_H-M   'P 1'
#
loop_
_entity.id
_entity.type
_entity.pdbx_description
1 polymer ?
#
loop_
_entity_poly.entity_id
_entity_poly.type
_entity_poly.pdbx_seq_one_letter_code
_entity_poly.pdbx_strand_id
1 'polypeptide(L)'
;SALEAKDITLGAILDGDSQLTSPDFRANEHFTQILFNFMGRLKRNKDSKLFVQLKGKELFDFSILKGNDYARFAKQELEFRKEFFYPPYTKLIKLVIIAKTKKDLDNYTKIIKDSIETAYSSCMQVQGPMRSGRQQDKSFEQYLLIKTKDESRLKGFLKTLNENKNFKKI
;
A
#
# COMPACT_ATOMS: atom_id res chain seq x y z
N SER A 1 14.00 13.11 -13.65
CA SER A 1 15.31 13.72 -13.86
C SER A 1 16.02 13.79 -12.53
N ALA A 2 17.17 13.10 -12.42
CA ALA A 2 18.01 13.24 -11.24
C ALA A 2 18.58 14.66 -11.24
N LEU A 3 18.18 15.49 -10.28
CA LEU A 3 18.84 16.75 -10.00
C LEU A 3 20.26 16.44 -9.51
N GLU A 4 21.23 16.59 -10.37
CA GLU A 4 22.66 16.65 -9.99
C GLU A 4 22.95 18.00 -9.34
N ALA A 5 22.34 18.24 -8.17
CA ALA A 5 22.69 19.41 -7.40
C ALA A 5 23.90 19.04 -6.53
N LYS A 6 25.04 19.64 -6.80
CA LYS A 6 26.22 19.60 -5.94
C LYS A 6 26.03 20.58 -4.79
N ASP A 7 26.44 20.17 -3.59
CA ASP A 7 26.48 21.03 -2.38
C ASP A 7 25.11 21.50 -1.84
N ILE A 8 24.11 20.63 -1.82
CA ILE A 8 22.84 20.93 -1.16
C ILE A 8 23.07 21.02 0.36
N THR A 9 22.72 22.16 0.96
CA THR A 9 22.79 22.39 2.41
C THR A 9 21.44 22.41 3.08
N LEU A 10 20.35 22.54 2.30
CA LEU A 10 19.00 22.62 2.79
C LEU A 10 18.07 21.73 1.95
N GLY A 11 17.34 20.85 2.62
CA GLY A 11 16.24 20.08 2.05
C GLY A 11 14.93 20.32 2.82
N ALA A 12 13.80 20.20 2.13
CA ALA A 12 12.49 20.24 2.77
C ALA A 12 11.55 19.22 2.14
N ILE A 13 10.82 18.49 2.98
CA ILE A 13 9.71 17.63 2.59
C ILE A 13 8.44 18.31 3.12
N LEU A 14 7.62 18.78 2.20
CA LEU A 14 6.33 19.39 2.51
C LEU A 14 5.25 18.32 2.39
N ASP A 15 4.24 18.39 3.28
CA ASP A 15 3.11 17.45 3.30
C ASP A 15 3.54 15.98 3.38
N GLY A 16 4.40 15.65 4.35
CA GLY A 16 4.81 14.26 4.61
C GLY A 16 3.65 13.37 5.03
N ASP A 17 2.57 13.95 5.55
CA ASP A 17 1.35 13.24 5.92
C ASP A 17 0.72 12.50 4.74
N SER A 18 0.66 13.11 3.56
CA SER A 18 0.07 12.49 2.36
C SER A 18 0.81 11.22 1.95
N GLN A 19 2.11 11.16 2.21
CA GLN A 19 2.93 9.97 1.97
C GLN A 19 2.63 8.87 3.00
N LEU A 20 2.59 9.24 4.28
CA LEU A 20 2.41 8.29 5.39
C LEU A 20 0.98 7.76 5.51
N THR A 21 -0.03 8.55 5.15
CA THR A 21 -1.45 8.17 5.18
C THR A 21 -1.91 7.49 3.89
N SER A 22 -1.01 7.24 2.95
CA SER A 22 -1.31 6.46 1.76
C SER A 22 -1.85 5.07 2.13
N PRO A 23 -2.88 4.55 1.42
CA PRO A 23 -3.38 3.20 1.66
C PRO A 23 -2.43 2.08 1.18
N ASP A 24 -1.27 2.43 0.64
CA ASP A 24 -0.22 1.46 0.29
C ASP A 24 0.49 0.97 1.57
N PHE A 25 0.55 -0.33 1.77
CA PHE A 25 1.25 -0.93 2.91
C PHE A 25 2.75 -0.58 2.98
N ARG A 26 3.32 -0.08 1.87
CA ARG A 26 4.71 0.38 1.77
C ARG A 26 4.86 1.87 2.04
N ALA A 27 3.82 2.57 2.46
CA ALA A 27 3.85 4.02 2.66
C ALA A 27 5.02 4.44 3.58
N ASN A 28 5.17 3.74 4.70
CA ASN A 28 6.24 4.00 5.67
C ASN A 28 7.64 3.71 5.08
N GLU A 29 7.78 2.62 4.33
CA GLU A 29 9.03 2.28 3.63
C GLU A 29 9.39 3.35 2.58
N HIS A 30 8.43 3.76 1.74
CA HIS A 30 8.66 4.78 0.73
C HIS A 30 9.05 6.11 1.36
N PHE A 31 8.37 6.53 2.42
CA PHE A 31 8.71 7.76 3.13
C PHE A 31 10.11 7.69 3.73
N THR A 32 10.44 6.56 4.36
CA THR A 32 11.79 6.32 4.92
C THR A 32 12.86 6.38 3.82
N GLN A 33 12.63 5.73 2.68
CA GLN A 33 13.55 5.77 1.53
C GLN A 33 13.77 7.21 1.03
N ILE A 34 12.69 8.01 0.96
CA ILE A 34 12.78 9.43 0.59
C ILE A 34 13.69 10.16 1.58
N LEU A 35 13.49 9.98 2.88
CA LEU A 35 14.30 10.62 3.93
C LEU A 35 15.79 10.24 3.81
N PHE A 36 16.11 8.95 3.70
CA PHE A 36 17.50 8.48 3.55
C PHE A 36 18.13 9.01 2.25
N ASN A 37 17.39 9.04 1.16
CA ASN A 37 17.87 9.60 -0.11
C ASN A 37 18.18 11.09 0.00
N PHE A 38 17.34 11.88 0.67
CA PHE A 38 17.59 13.29 0.91
C PHE A 38 18.81 13.48 1.81
N MET A 39 18.88 12.74 2.92
CA MET A 39 20.03 12.81 3.84
C MET A 39 21.34 12.46 3.14
N GLY A 40 21.34 11.48 2.23
CA GLY A 40 22.52 11.09 1.46
C GLY A 40 22.99 12.15 0.45
N ARG A 41 22.10 13.06 0.03
CA ARG A 41 22.41 14.15 -0.92
C ARG A 41 22.82 15.44 -0.24
N LEU A 42 22.47 15.61 1.03
CA LEU A 42 22.87 16.78 1.79
C LEU A 42 24.40 16.75 2.02
N LYS A 43 25.01 17.91 1.88
CA LYS A 43 26.43 18.09 2.21
C LYS A 43 26.66 17.69 3.67
N ARG A 44 27.68 16.86 3.90
CA ARG A 44 28.05 16.42 5.25
C ARG A 44 28.78 17.52 6.02
N ASN A 45 28.05 18.56 6.40
CA ASN A 45 28.55 19.62 7.28
C ASN A 45 27.51 19.92 8.37
N LYS A 46 27.93 20.67 9.39
CA LYS A 46 27.09 21.03 10.54
C LYS A 46 25.90 21.92 10.17
N ASP A 47 25.96 22.60 9.03
CA ASP A 47 24.96 23.59 8.60
C ASP A 47 23.88 22.98 7.70
N SER A 48 24.07 21.72 7.28
CA SER A 48 23.08 21.04 6.44
C SER A 48 21.85 20.63 7.26
N LYS A 49 20.67 20.96 6.74
CA LYS A 49 19.38 20.74 7.41
C LYS A 49 18.38 20.08 6.49
N LEU A 50 17.64 19.13 7.04
CA LEU A 50 16.45 18.55 6.41
C LEU A 50 15.23 18.89 7.25
N PHE A 51 14.28 19.65 6.68
CA PHE A 51 13.00 19.94 7.29
C PHE A 51 11.95 18.93 6.80
N VAL A 52 11.14 18.44 7.71
CA VAL A 52 10.02 17.55 7.40
C VAL A 52 8.77 18.13 8.06
N GLN A 53 7.78 18.49 7.24
CA GLN A 53 6.50 18.97 7.70
C GLN A 53 5.55 17.81 7.89
N LEU A 54 5.08 17.59 9.12
CA LEU A 54 4.05 16.64 9.52
C LEU A 54 3.03 17.32 10.43
N LYS A 55 1.77 16.97 10.32
CA LYS A 55 0.69 17.42 11.22
C LYS A 55 0.77 16.73 12.57
N GLY A 56 1.07 15.43 12.58
CA GLY A 56 1.19 14.59 13.76
C GLY A 56 2.61 14.07 13.96
N LYS A 57 3.18 14.27 15.14
CA LYS A 57 4.52 13.76 15.49
C LYS A 57 4.56 12.24 15.60
N GLU A 58 3.42 11.63 15.91
CA GLU A 58 3.22 10.19 16.07
C GLU A 58 3.18 9.42 14.74
N LEU A 59 3.03 10.12 13.62
CA LEU A 59 2.93 9.50 12.29
C LEU A 59 4.23 8.83 11.83
N PHE A 60 5.38 9.24 12.39
CA PHE A 60 6.67 8.71 12.00
C PHE A 60 7.69 8.77 13.14
N ASP A 61 8.37 7.64 13.39
CA ASP A 61 9.46 7.58 14.37
C ASP A 61 10.79 8.04 13.76
N PHE A 62 11.12 9.30 13.95
CA PHE A 62 12.39 9.88 13.49
C PHE A 62 13.64 9.30 14.18
N SER A 63 13.49 8.51 15.25
CA SER A 63 14.64 7.86 15.92
C SER A 63 15.37 6.89 15.01
N ILE A 64 14.68 6.35 14.02
CA ILE A 64 15.26 5.44 13.00
C ILE A 64 16.32 6.10 12.14
N LEU A 65 16.30 7.44 12.01
CA LEU A 65 17.29 8.21 11.25
C LEU A 65 18.60 8.40 12.01
N LYS A 66 18.58 8.19 13.33
CA LYS A 66 19.80 8.29 14.17
C LYS A 66 20.74 7.15 13.80
N GLY A 67 21.99 7.51 13.48
CA GLY A 67 23.01 6.52 13.10
C GLY A 67 22.97 6.09 11.64
N ASN A 68 22.02 6.60 10.83
CA ASN A 68 21.88 6.25 9.41
C ASN A 68 21.70 4.73 9.19
N ASP A 69 20.99 4.07 10.11
CA ASP A 69 20.80 2.62 10.15
C ASP A 69 19.50 2.20 9.47
N TYR A 70 19.53 2.12 8.14
CA TYR A 70 18.40 1.61 7.35
C TYR A 70 18.07 0.14 7.67
N ALA A 71 19.07 -0.65 8.09
CA ALA A 71 18.86 -2.07 8.39
C ALA A 71 17.94 -2.25 9.60
N ARG A 72 18.08 -1.39 10.61
CA ARG A 72 17.20 -1.36 11.78
C ARG A 72 15.75 -1.08 11.37
N PHE A 73 15.54 -0.08 10.53
CA PHE A 73 14.20 0.21 9.98
C PHE A 73 13.65 -0.98 9.22
N ALA A 74 14.42 -1.55 8.29
CA ALA A 74 13.98 -2.67 7.46
C ALA A 74 13.55 -3.89 8.32
N LYS A 75 14.27 -4.14 9.42
CA LYS A 75 13.90 -5.20 10.36
C LYS A 75 12.55 -4.94 11.03
N GLN A 76 12.32 -3.73 11.54
CA GLN A 76 11.04 -3.34 12.16
C GLN A 76 9.89 -3.41 11.16
N GLU A 77 10.10 -2.93 9.94
CA GLU A 77 9.11 -2.97 8.87
C GLU A 77 8.75 -4.41 8.49
N LEU A 78 9.73 -5.32 8.41
CA LEU A 78 9.50 -6.74 8.16
C LEU A 78 8.72 -7.41 9.29
N GLU A 79 9.01 -7.11 10.53
CA GLU A 79 8.24 -7.61 11.68
C GLU A 79 6.78 -7.17 11.61
N PHE A 80 6.54 -5.88 11.34
CA PHE A 80 5.20 -5.35 11.10
C PHE A 80 4.48 -6.08 9.96
N ARG A 81 5.13 -6.27 8.82
CA ARG A 81 4.53 -6.97 7.67
C ARG A 81 4.20 -8.41 7.98
N LYS A 82 5.01 -9.08 8.79
CA LYS A 82 4.76 -10.44 9.24
C LYS A 82 3.52 -10.51 10.12
N GLU A 83 3.38 -9.60 11.08
CA GLU A 83 2.25 -9.51 12.00
C GLU A 83 0.94 -9.23 11.25
N PHE A 84 0.95 -8.28 10.32
CA PHE A 84 -0.24 -7.85 9.57
C PHE A 84 -0.46 -8.58 8.24
N PHE A 85 0.24 -9.70 8.02
CA PHE A 85 0.09 -10.50 6.81
C PHE A 85 0.27 -9.69 5.52
N TYR A 86 1.39 -8.96 5.41
CA TYR A 86 1.79 -8.25 4.19
C TYR A 86 2.96 -8.95 3.47
N PRO A 87 3.17 -8.66 2.17
CA PRO A 87 4.37 -9.11 1.48
C PRO A 87 5.66 -8.68 2.22
N PRO A 88 6.70 -9.53 2.26
CA PRO A 88 6.90 -10.76 1.48
C PRO A 88 6.27 -12.02 2.08
N TYR A 89 5.63 -11.96 3.24
CA TYR A 89 5.10 -13.12 3.96
C TYR A 89 3.80 -13.68 3.37
N THR A 90 3.10 -12.88 2.57
CA THR A 90 1.88 -13.25 1.85
C THR A 90 1.89 -12.66 0.45
N LYS A 91 1.02 -13.15 -0.41
CA LYS A 91 0.66 -12.49 -1.66
C LYS A 91 -0.48 -11.50 -1.37
N LEU A 92 -0.36 -10.31 -1.92
CA LEU A 92 -1.39 -9.26 -1.85
C LEU A 92 -1.93 -9.02 -3.26
N ILE A 93 -3.24 -9.18 -3.42
CA ILE A 93 -3.93 -9.01 -4.70
C ILE A 93 -4.98 -7.91 -4.54
N LYS A 94 -4.99 -6.98 -5.48
CA LYS A 94 -6.03 -5.99 -5.63
C LYS A 94 -7.02 -6.50 -6.68
N LEU A 95 -8.22 -6.91 -6.23
CA LEU A 95 -9.31 -7.29 -7.10
C LEU A 95 -10.19 -6.07 -7.34
N VAL A 96 -10.19 -5.56 -8.57
CA VAL A 96 -10.99 -4.40 -8.98
C VAL A 96 -12.32 -4.92 -9.54
N ILE A 97 -13.42 -4.37 -9.04
CA ILE A 97 -14.78 -4.69 -9.47
C ILE A 97 -15.36 -3.43 -10.10
N ILE A 98 -15.89 -3.58 -11.32
CA ILE A 98 -16.47 -2.50 -12.10
C ILE A 98 -17.91 -2.88 -12.47
N ALA A 99 -18.85 -1.96 -12.33
CA ALA A 99 -20.23 -2.17 -12.74
C ALA A 99 -20.87 -0.88 -13.28
N LYS A 100 -21.91 -1.05 -14.10
CA LYS A 100 -22.66 0.09 -14.69
C LYS A 100 -23.54 0.81 -13.65
N THR A 101 -24.00 0.08 -12.63
CA THR A 101 -24.80 0.67 -11.55
C THR A 101 -24.12 0.44 -10.20
N LYS A 102 -24.33 1.36 -9.27
CA LYS A 102 -23.84 1.21 -7.91
C LYS A 102 -24.42 -0.03 -7.22
N LYS A 103 -25.70 -0.33 -7.47
CA LYS A 103 -26.40 -1.50 -6.91
C LYS A 103 -25.72 -2.81 -7.33
N ASP A 104 -25.39 -2.95 -8.62
CA ASP A 104 -24.71 -4.14 -9.13
C ASP A 104 -23.31 -4.24 -8.56
N LEU A 105 -22.60 -3.11 -8.47
CA LEU A 105 -21.26 -3.05 -7.88
C LEU A 105 -21.27 -3.57 -6.43
N ASP A 106 -22.15 -3.05 -5.60
CA ASP A 106 -22.27 -3.44 -4.20
C ASP A 106 -22.67 -4.92 -4.07
N ASN A 107 -23.59 -5.39 -4.91
CA ASN A 107 -24.01 -6.79 -4.94
C ASN A 107 -22.87 -7.74 -5.34
N TYR A 108 -22.18 -7.47 -6.43
CA TYR A 108 -21.05 -8.30 -6.89
C TYR A 108 -19.91 -8.33 -5.86
N THR A 109 -19.60 -7.18 -5.27
CA THR A 109 -18.54 -7.10 -4.25
C THR A 109 -18.90 -7.91 -3.03
N LYS A 110 -20.17 -7.84 -2.59
CA LYS A 110 -20.67 -8.64 -1.46
C LYS A 110 -20.55 -10.13 -1.75
N ILE A 111 -21.04 -10.60 -2.91
CA ILE A 111 -20.96 -12.01 -3.30
C ILE A 111 -19.51 -12.51 -3.29
N ILE A 112 -18.59 -11.74 -3.86
CA ILE A 112 -17.17 -12.12 -3.90
C ILE A 112 -16.58 -12.18 -2.49
N LYS A 113 -16.85 -11.17 -1.67
CA LYS A 113 -16.37 -11.10 -0.29
C LYS A 113 -16.90 -12.26 0.54
N ASP A 114 -18.21 -12.50 0.52
CA ASP A 114 -18.86 -13.59 1.25
C ASP A 114 -18.31 -14.96 0.79
N SER A 115 -18.03 -15.15 -0.49
CA SER A 115 -17.42 -16.37 -1.02
C SER A 115 -16.02 -16.62 -0.44
N ILE A 116 -15.21 -15.57 -0.30
CA ILE A 116 -13.88 -15.68 0.30
C ILE A 116 -14.00 -15.99 1.79
N GLU A 117 -14.85 -15.27 2.51
CA GLU A 117 -15.02 -15.40 3.96
C GLU A 117 -15.63 -16.76 4.34
N THR A 118 -16.43 -17.38 3.45
CA THR A 118 -17.07 -18.68 3.70
C THR A 118 -16.19 -19.85 3.26
N ALA A 119 -15.74 -19.84 2.00
CA ALA A 119 -15.09 -21.02 1.41
C ALA A 119 -13.56 -21.00 1.53
N TYR A 120 -12.96 -19.82 1.77
CA TYR A 120 -11.50 -19.64 1.73
C TYR A 120 -10.93 -18.98 2.99
N SER A 121 -11.71 -18.81 4.06
CA SER A 121 -11.30 -18.14 5.31
C SER A 121 -10.03 -18.72 5.94
N SER A 122 -9.78 -20.04 5.75
CA SER A 122 -8.60 -20.71 6.29
C SER A 122 -7.29 -20.33 5.60
N CYS A 123 -7.35 -19.76 4.38
CA CYS A 123 -6.16 -19.48 3.57
C CYS A 123 -6.13 -18.08 2.95
N MET A 124 -7.24 -17.35 2.96
CA MET A 124 -7.35 -16.01 2.43
C MET A 124 -7.98 -15.06 3.44
N GLN A 125 -7.46 -13.84 3.47
CA GLN A 125 -8.09 -12.71 4.16
C GLN A 125 -8.51 -11.68 3.13
N VAL A 126 -9.71 -11.11 3.28
CA VAL A 126 -10.23 -10.07 2.41
C VAL A 126 -10.47 -8.78 3.19
N GLN A 127 -10.03 -7.68 2.63
CA GLN A 127 -10.25 -6.34 3.16
C GLN A 127 -10.99 -5.47 2.16
N GLY A 128 -11.84 -4.62 2.61
CA GLY A 128 -12.68 -3.75 1.79
C GLY A 128 -14.17 -4.07 1.92
N PRO A 129 -15.02 -3.50 1.03
CA PRO A 129 -14.66 -2.76 -0.18
C PRO A 129 -14.02 -1.39 0.07
N MET A 130 -13.11 -1.02 -0.81
CA MET A 130 -12.48 0.29 -0.83
C MET A 130 -12.83 1.02 -2.12
N ARG A 131 -13.08 2.33 -2.04
CA ARG A 131 -13.39 3.13 -3.23
C ARG A 131 -12.12 3.33 -4.05
N SER A 132 -12.23 3.16 -5.37
CA SER A 132 -11.21 3.63 -6.29
C SER A 132 -11.35 5.15 -6.44
N GLY A 133 -10.23 5.87 -6.35
CA GLY A 133 -10.23 7.33 -6.59
C GLY A 133 -10.40 7.70 -8.07
N ARG A 134 -10.52 6.71 -8.97
CA ARG A 134 -10.74 6.92 -10.39
C ARG A 134 -12.20 6.74 -10.72
N GLN A 135 -12.87 7.83 -11.02
CA GLN A 135 -14.18 7.81 -11.65
C GLN A 135 -13.96 7.84 -13.16
N GLN A 136 -14.09 6.68 -13.81
CA GLN A 136 -14.17 6.65 -15.27
C GLN A 136 -15.63 6.86 -15.69
N ASP A 137 -15.82 7.60 -16.79
CA ASP A 137 -17.14 7.99 -17.30
C ASP A 137 -18.11 6.80 -17.33
N LYS A 138 -19.24 6.95 -16.61
CA LYS A 138 -20.41 6.05 -16.58
C LYS A 138 -20.22 4.67 -15.93
N SER A 139 -19.15 4.42 -15.17
CA SER A 139 -18.99 3.19 -14.41
C SER A 139 -18.63 3.45 -12.96
N PHE A 140 -19.08 2.56 -12.07
CA PHE A 140 -18.71 2.58 -10.65
C PHE A 140 -17.61 1.55 -10.42
N GLU A 141 -16.60 1.91 -9.64
CA GLU A 141 -15.45 1.08 -9.34
C GLU A 141 -15.20 1.01 -7.84
N GLN A 142 -14.93 -0.19 -7.35
CA GLN A 142 -14.38 -0.43 -6.02
C GLN A 142 -13.45 -1.64 -6.05
N TYR A 143 -12.67 -1.83 -5.00
CA TYR A 143 -11.75 -2.95 -4.95
C TYR A 143 -11.73 -3.65 -3.60
N LEU A 144 -11.36 -4.92 -3.64
CA LEU A 144 -11.02 -5.74 -2.50
C LEU A 144 -9.51 -6.01 -2.49
N LEU A 145 -8.90 -6.01 -1.31
CA LEU A 145 -7.55 -6.51 -1.11
C LEU A 145 -7.62 -7.93 -0.54
N ILE A 146 -7.01 -8.87 -1.23
CA ILE A 146 -6.97 -10.27 -0.85
C ILE A 146 -5.54 -10.61 -0.45
N LYS A 147 -5.35 -11.11 0.77
CA LYS A 147 -4.07 -11.59 1.29
C LYS A 147 -4.10 -13.12 1.38
N THR A 148 -3.09 -13.80 0.85
CA THR A 148 -3.00 -15.25 0.91
C THR A 148 -1.56 -15.74 0.92
N LYS A 149 -1.35 -16.91 1.56
CA LYS A 149 -0.11 -17.68 1.44
C LYS A 149 -0.23 -18.81 0.40
N ASP A 150 -1.46 -19.14 0.01
CA ASP A 150 -1.77 -20.25 -0.88
C ASP A 150 -2.11 -19.76 -2.29
N GLU A 151 -1.10 -19.75 -3.15
CA GLU A 151 -1.24 -19.31 -4.54
C GLU A 151 -2.13 -20.25 -5.37
N SER A 152 -2.13 -21.56 -5.07
CA SER A 152 -2.92 -22.54 -5.81
C SER A 152 -4.41 -22.33 -5.57
N ARG A 153 -4.81 -22.12 -4.31
CA ARG A 153 -6.19 -21.81 -3.95
C ARG A 153 -6.64 -20.49 -4.52
N LEU A 154 -5.76 -19.49 -4.53
CA LEU A 154 -6.04 -18.20 -5.17
C LEU A 154 -6.31 -18.38 -6.67
N LYS A 155 -5.47 -19.12 -7.39
CA LYS A 155 -5.68 -19.39 -8.82
C LYS A 155 -7.00 -20.13 -9.06
N GLY A 156 -7.32 -21.12 -8.23
CA GLY A 156 -8.62 -21.81 -8.27
C GLY A 156 -9.80 -20.85 -8.08
N PHE A 157 -9.73 -19.99 -7.06
CA PHE A 157 -10.76 -18.97 -6.81
C PHE A 157 -10.94 -18.00 -8.00
N LEU A 158 -9.84 -17.47 -8.54
CA LEU A 158 -9.90 -16.57 -9.70
C LEU A 158 -10.47 -17.26 -10.95
N LYS A 159 -10.16 -18.54 -11.14
CA LYS A 159 -10.75 -19.35 -12.21
C LYS A 159 -12.26 -19.49 -12.04
N THR A 160 -12.73 -19.82 -10.84
CA THR A 160 -14.17 -19.90 -10.51
C THR A 160 -14.89 -18.57 -10.75
N LEU A 161 -14.28 -17.44 -10.38
CA LEU A 161 -14.82 -16.11 -10.66
C LEU A 161 -14.94 -15.86 -12.16
N ASN A 162 -13.95 -16.26 -12.96
CA ASN A 162 -13.93 -16.04 -14.39
C ASN A 162 -14.94 -16.92 -15.14
N GLU A 163 -15.25 -18.10 -14.61
CA GLU A 163 -16.23 -19.05 -15.17
C GLU A 163 -17.67 -18.69 -14.76
N ASN A 164 -17.85 -17.86 -13.75
CA ASN A 164 -19.16 -17.46 -13.26
C ASN A 164 -19.81 -16.50 -14.28
N LYS A 165 -20.94 -16.92 -14.85
CA LYS A 165 -21.68 -16.15 -15.87
C LYS A 165 -22.17 -14.78 -15.39
N ASN A 166 -22.23 -14.56 -14.07
CA ASN A 166 -22.63 -13.28 -13.47
C ASN A 166 -21.51 -12.23 -13.54
N PHE A 167 -20.26 -12.65 -13.73
CA PHE A 167 -19.11 -11.78 -13.90
C PHE A 167 -18.71 -11.78 -15.37
N LYS A 168 -19.26 -10.87 -16.17
CA LYS A 168 -18.83 -10.71 -17.55
C LYS A 168 -17.43 -10.10 -17.57
N LYS A 169 -16.53 -10.63 -18.40
CA LYS A 169 -15.29 -9.94 -18.78
C LYS A 169 -15.64 -8.60 -19.41
N ILE A 170 -15.05 -7.54 -18.90
CA ILE A 170 -14.97 -6.23 -19.56
C ILE A 170 -13.66 -6.20 -20.32
#